data_69c34e0db5d78ac492b2d59c95e594aa
#
_entry.id   69c34e0db5d78ac492b2d59c95e594aa
#
_cell.length_a   1.000
_cell.length_b   1.000
_cell.length_c   1.000
_cell.angle_alpha   90.00
_cell.angle_beta   90.00
_cell.angle_gamma   90.00
#
_symmetry.space_group_name_H-M   'P 1'
#
loop_
_entity.id
_entity.type
_entity.pdbx_description
1 polymer ?
#
loop_
_entity_poly.entity_id
_entity_poly.type
_entity_poly.pdbx_seq_one_letter_code
_entity_poly.pdbx_strand_id
1 'polypeptide(L)'
;AEPGSAEDEAIRDRLFASKKDRGEHAYVINDIAERLAPIAEELNVPQVPSLLKTPQLWHLATPIEGVLKEGLTCLDGARAIHPTPAICGAPTEKALELIRQLESFERRYFGGLVGYMDAEGNGEWALVLRCAQVSPDEAVLYAGAGIVAESDPELEHTETGTKLGSFGRALGVDTLGEDTP
;
A
#
# COMPACT_ATOMS: atom_id res chain seq x y z
N ALA A 1 -11.52 -10.55 15.45
CA ALA A 1 -12.38 -11.76 15.45
C ALA A 1 -11.51 -12.99 15.25
N GLU A 2 -11.90 -14.13 15.83
CA GLU A 2 -11.22 -15.40 15.57
C GLU A 2 -11.42 -15.83 14.11
N PRO A 3 -10.37 -16.30 13.43
CA PRO A 3 -10.47 -16.73 12.03
C PRO A 3 -11.53 -17.82 11.83
N GLY A 4 -12.46 -17.59 10.91
CA GLY A 4 -13.57 -18.51 10.61
C GLY A 4 -14.75 -18.46 11.58
N SER A 5 -14.77 -17.53 12.52
CA SER A 5 -15.95 -17.28 13.36
C SER A 5 -17.05 -16.54 12.56
N ALA A 6 -18.28 -16.59 13.04
CA ALA A 6 -19.39 -15.85 12.43
C ALA A 6 -19.13 -14.32 12.40
N GLU A 7 -18.41 -13.80 13.37
CA GLU A 7 -17.99 -12.40 13.42
C GLU A 7 -16.97 -12.10 12.31
N ASP A 8 -15.98 -12.96 12.10
CA ASP A 8 -14.98 -12.84 11.05
C ASP A 8 -15.63 -12.89 9.65
N GLU A 9 -16.60 -13.77 9.44
CA GLU A 9 -17.38 -13.84 8.21
C GLU A 9 -18.23 -12.57 7.99
N ALA A 10 -18.83 -12.03 9.03
CA ALA A 10 -19.58 -10.78 8.95
C ALA A 10 -18.69 -9.58 8.60
N ILE A 11 -17.46 -9.53 9.11
CA ILE A 11 -16.46 -8.51 8.74
C ILE A 11 -16.09 -8.64 7.26
N ARG A 12 -15.81 -9.86 6.79
CA ARG A 12 -15.53 -10.18 5.39
C ARG A 12 -16.65 -9.68 4.46
N ASP A 13 -17.89 -10.07 4.77
CA ASP A 13 -19.05 -9.76 3.93
C ASP A 13 -19.35 -8.26 3.91
N ARG A 14 -19.17 -7.57 5.02
CA ARG A 14 -19.29 -6.12 5.12
C ARG A 14 -18.25 -5.41 4.26
N LEU A 15 -16.98 -5.83 4.31
CA LEU A 15 -15.91 -5.28 3.48
C LEU A 15 -16.26 -5.45 1.98
N PHE A 16 -16.66 -6.66 1.58
CA PHE A 16 -17.00 -6.94 0.18
C PHE A 16 -18.22 -6.17 -0.31
N ALA A 17 -19.20 -5.91 0.55
CA ALA A 17 -20.40 -5.15 0.24
C ALA A 17 -20.18 -3.63 0.26
N SER A 18 -19.08 -3.15 0.87
CA SER A 18 -18.79 -1.72 1.03
C SER A 18 -18.54 -1.07 -0.33
N LYS A 19 -19.40 -0.14 -0.72
CA LYS A 19 -19.22 0.66 -1.95
C LYS A 19 -18.03 1.60 -1.85
N LYS A 20 -17.74 2.14 -0.64
CA LYS A 20 -16.61 3.02 -0.38
C LYS A 20 -15.31 2.26 -0.61
N ASP A 21 -15.09 1.16 0.12
CA ASP A 21 -13.84 0.40 0.03
C ASP A 21 -13.60 -0.15 -1.38
N ARG A 22 -14.66 -0.62 -2.04
CA ARG A 22 -14.57 -1.06 -3.44
C ARG A 22 -14.26 0.08 -4.41
N GLY A 23 -14.78 1.28 -4.17
CA GLY A 23 -14.49 2.48 -4.97
C GLY A 23 -13.03 2.90 -4.84
N GLU A 24 -12.51 2.97 -3.62
CA GLU A 24 -11.11 3.27 -3.35
C GLU A 24 -10.17 2.23 -3.97
N HIS A 25 -10.49 0.94 -3.81
CA HIS A 25 -9.75 -0.15 -4.43
C HIS A 25 -9.75 -0.05 -5.96
N ALA A 26 -10.92 0.14 -6.56
CA ALA A 26 -11.06 0.25 -8.02
C ALA A 26 -10.28 1.44 -8.58
N TYR A 27 -10.20 2.55 -7.85
CA TYR A 27 -9.42 3.71 -8.25
C TYR A 27 -7.93 3.36 -8.44
N VAL A 28 -7.35 2.65 -7.48
CA VAL A 28 -5.95 2.20 -7.55
C VAL A 28 -5.75 1.19 -8.68
N ILE A 29 -6.67 0.23 -8.83
CA ILE A 29 -6.58 -0.80 -9.89
C ILE A 29 -6.64 -0.18 -11.28
N ASN A 30 -7.53 0.80 -11.48
CA ASN A 30 -7.66 1.50 -12.75
C ASN A 30 -6.40 2.31 -13.09
N ASP A 31 -5.81 3.03 -12.12
CA ASP A 31 -4.55 3.76 -12.31
C ASP A 31 -3.40 2.82 -12.71
N ILE A 32 -3.29 1.67 -12.05
CA ILE A 32 -2.29 0.66 -12.39
C ILE A 32 -2.52 0.12 -13.80
N ALA A 33 -3.77 -0.19 -14.16
CA ALA A 33 -4.11 -0.70 -15.48
C ALA A 33 -3.79 0.32 -16.59
N GLU A 34 -4.15 1.60 -16.38
CA GLU A 34 -3.85 2.69 -17.31
C GLU A 34 -2.34 2.88 -17.53
N ARG A 35 -1.54 2.73 -16.48
CA ARG A 35 -0.07 2.87 -16.56
C ARG A 35 0.61 1.66 -17.16
N LEU A 36 0.06 0.46 -16.99
CA LEU A 36 0.59 -0.77 -17.61
C LEU A 36 0.19 -0.91 -19.08
N ALA A 37 -0.99 -0.46 -19.49
CA ALA A 37 -1.49 -0.62 -20.84
C ALA A 37 -0.51 -0.17 -21.94
N PRO A 38 0.23 0.95 -21.84
CA PRO A 38 1.19 1.36 -22.87
C PRO A 38 2.40 0.45 -23.03
N ILE A 39 2.75 -0.33 -22.01
CA ILE A 39 3.94 -1.18 -21.95
C ILE A 39 3.63 -2.69 -21.98
N ALA A 40 2.36 -3.07 -21.96
CA ALA A 40 1.91 -4.44 -22.06
C ALA A 40 1.44 -4.79 -23.48
N GLU A 41 1.71 -6.01 -23.93
CA GLU A 41 1.09 -6.62 -25.11
C GLU A 41 -0.28 -7.19 -24.77
N GLU A 42 -0.34 -7.83 -23.60
CA GLU A 42 -1.57 -8.39 -23.04
C GLU A 42 -1.70 -7.94 -21.59
N LEU A 43 -2.92 -7.60 -21.18
CA LEU A 43 -3.22 -7.18 -19.80
C LEU A 43 -4.58 -7.73 -19.39
N ASN A 44 -4.59 -8.51 -18.32
CA ASN A 44 -5.80 -9.05 -17.71
C ASN A 44 -6.04 -8.35 -16.37
N VAL A 45 -7.15 -7.63 -16.27
CA VAL A 45 -7.57 -6.89 -15.07
C VAL A 45 -8.94 -7.37 -14.64
N PRO A 46 -9.05 -8.19 -13.60
CA PRO A 46 -10.33 -8.64 -13.08
C PRO A 46 -11.24 -7.49 -12.67
N GLN A 47 -12.49 -7.52 -13.15
CA GLN A 47 -13.50 -6.47 -12.86
C GLN A 47 -14.01 -6.51 -11.42
N VAL A 48 -13.94 -7.66 -10.77
CA VAL A 48 -14.41 -7.87 -9.41
C VAL A 48 -13.22 -8.27 -8.55
N PRO A 49 -12.95 -7.55 -7.46
CA PRO A 49 -11.87 -7.91 -6.55
C PRO A 49 -12.19 -9.23 -5.84
N SER A 50 -11.15 -9.97 -5.51
CA SER A 50 -11.20 -11.10 -4.59
C SER A 50 -11.03 -10.61 -3.15
N LEU A 51 -11.22 -11.51 -2.20
CA LEU A 51 -10.91 -11.29 -0.79
C LEU A 51 -9.66 -12.06 -0.40
N LEU A 52 -8.72 -11.36 0.22
CA LEU A 52 -7.50 -11.93 0.77
C LEU A 52 -7.54 -11.83 2.30
N LYS A 53 -7.38 -12.98 2.96
CA LYS A 53 -7.25 -13.04 4.42
C LYS A 53 -5.79 -13.02 4.82
N THR A 54 -5.43 -12.05 5.65
CA THR A 54 -4.17 -12.06 6.43
C THR A 54 -4.49 -12.54 7.86
N PRO A 55 -3.50 -12.85 8.70
CA PRO A 55 -3.77 -13.29 10.07
C PRO A 55 -4.64 -12.32 10.88
N GLN A 56 -4.67 -11.04 10.53
CA GLN A 56 -5.34 -10.00 11.31
C GLN A 56 -6.52 -9.35 10.59
N LEU A 57 -6.50 -9.28 9.26
CA LEU A 57 -7.44 -8.46 8.48
C LEU A 57 -7.86 -9.14 7.19
N TRP A 58 -9.05 -8.76 6.70
CA TRP A 58 -9.50 -9.00 5.35
C TRP A 58 -9.10 -7.84 4.45
N HIS A 59 -8.71 -8.15 3.21
CA HIS A 59 -8.34 -7.18 2.19
C HIS A 59 -9.09 -7.46 0.89
N LEU A 60 -9.42 -6.40 0.15
CA LEU A 60 -9.74 -6.51 -1.26
C LEU A 60 -8.43 -6.71 -2.03
N ALA A 61 -8.43 -7.63 -2.99
CA ALA A 61 -7.27 -7.95 -3.80
C ALA A 61 -7.67 -8.14 -5.26
N THR A 62 -6.88 -7.60 -6.19
CA THR A 62 -7.06 -7.80 -7.62
C THR A 62 -5.72 -8.18 -8.23
N PRO A 63 -5.50 -9.45 -8.62
CA PRO A 63 -4.32 -9.85 -9.37
C PRO A 63 -4.41 -9.28 -10.79
N ILE A 64 -3.47 -8.42 -11.14
CA ILE A 64 -3.30 -7.90 -12.51
C ILE A 64 -2.21 -8.72 -13.14
N GLU A 65 -2.51 -9.35 -14.28
CA GLU A 65 -1.60 -10.21 -15.01
C GLU A 65 -1.42 -9.70 -16.43
N GLY A 66 -0.24 -9.88 -17.00
CA GLY A 66 0.01 -9.43 -18.35
C GLY A 66 1.35 -9.86 -18.92
N VAL A 67 1.55 -9.59 -20.20
CA VAL A 67 2.80 -9.78 -20.91
C VAL A 67 3.36 -8.41 -21.27
N LEU A 68 4.57 -8.12 -20.84
CA LEU A 68 5.26 -6.88 -21.20
C LEU A 68 5.71 -6.95 -22.68
N LYS A 69 5.79 -5.79 -23.33
CA LYS A 69 6.35 -5.66 -24.67
C LYS A 69 7.80 -6.12 -24.70
N GLU A 70 8.24 -6.58 -25.87
CA GLU A 70 9.61 -7.05 -26.08
C GLU A 70 10.66 -6.02 -25.62
N GLY A 71 11.69 -6.50 -24.94
CA GLY A 71 12.79 -5.69 -24.42
C GLY A 71 12.51 -4.99 -23.08
N LEU A 72 11.31 -5.10 -22.53
CA LEU A 72 10.97 -4.59 -21.20
C LEU A 72 11.15 -5.67 -20.12
N THR A 73 11.44 -5.22 -18.91
CA THR A 73 11.74 -6.06 -17.76
C THR A 73 10.74 -5.86 -16.62
N CYS A 74 10.80 -6.69 -15.59
CA CYS A 74 10.00 -6.51 -14.39
C CYS A 74 10.24 -5.15 -13.70
N LEU A 75 11.44 -4.57 -13.85
CA LEU A 75 11.74 -3.24 -13.33
C LEU A 75 11.00 -2.14 -14.10
N ASP A 76 10.82 -2.28 -15.40
CA ASP A 76 10.07 -1.33 -16.21
C ASP A 76 8.59 -1.36 -15.81
N GLY A 77 8.04 -2.56 -15.57
CA GLY A 77 6.70 -2.72 -14.99
C GLY A 77 6.56 -2.05 -13.62
N ALA A 78 7.51 -2.31 -12.72
CA ALA A 78 7.52 -1.70 -11.39
C ALA A 78 7.59 -0.16 -11.45
N ARG A 79 8.45 0.40 -12.32
CA ARG A 79 8.57 1.85 -12.54
C ARG A 79 7.31 2.48 -13.12
N ALA A 80 6.63 1.79 -14.01
CA ALA A 80 5.40 2.31 -14.62
C ALA A 80 4.30 2.54 -13.60
N ILE A 81 4.14 1.62 -12.64
CA ILE A 81 3.07 1.71 -11.65
C ILE A 81 3.45 2.49 -10.39
N HIS A 82 4.74 2.66 -10.09
CA HIS A 82 5.17 3.32 -8.87
C HIS A 82 5.41 4.83 -9.07
N PRO A 83 4.99 5.67 -8.11
CA PRO A 83 4.12 5.37 -6.98
C PRO A 83 2.64 5.32 -7.39
N THR A 84 1.88 4.43 -6.77
CA THR A 84 0.43 4.39 -6.95
C THR A 84 -0.27 5.50 -6.16
N PRO A 85 -1.53 5.85 -6.48
CA PRO A 85 -2.33 6.79 -5.71
C PRO A 85 -2.46 6.42 -4.22
N ALA A 86 -2.46 5.13 -3.89
CA ALA A 86 -2.50 4.64 -2.51
C ALA A 86 -1.26 5.02 -1.68
N ILE A 87 -0.15 5.38 -2.35
CA ILE A 87 1.13 5.74 -1.70
C ILE A 87 1.34 7.25 -1.64
N CYS A 88 0.99 7.94 -2.69
CA CYS A 88 1.27 9.37 -2.81
C CYS A 88 0.03 10.23 -3.09
N GLY A 89 -1.14 9.63 -3.38
CA GLY A 89 -2.33 10.38 -3.76
C GLY A 89 -2.43 10.68 -5.26
N ALA A 90 -3.49 11.39 -5.63
CA ALA A 90 -3.78 11.77 -7.02
C ALA A 90 -4.26 13.23 -7.09
N PRO A 91 -3.88 14.00 -8.15
CA PRO A 91 -2.89 13.66 -9.19
C PRO A 91 -1.48 13.50 -8.61
N THR A 92 -0.76 12.47 -9.06
CA THR A 92 0.50 12.00 -8.46
C THR A 92 1.54 13.11 -8.24
N GLU A 93 1.84 13.92 -9.26
CA GLU A 93 2.87 14.97 -9.17
C GLU A 93 2.52 16.01 -8.11
N LYS A 94 1.26 16.47 -8.11
CA LYS A 94 0.78 17.47 -7.15
C LYS A 94 0.73 16.94 -5.73
N ALA A 95 0.34 15.70 -5.56
CA ALA A 95 0.32 15.04 -4.25
C ALA A 95 1.73 14.87 -3.69
N LEU A 96 2.70 14.44 -4.52
CA LEU A 96 4.10 14.35 -4.12
C LEU A 96 4.71 15.71 -3.74
N GLU A 97 4.32 16.78 -4.43
CA GLU A 97 4.73 18.15 -4.07
C GLU A 97 4.21 18.53 -2.69
N LEU A 98 2.91 18.28 -2.43
CA LEU A 98 2.30 18.54 -1.13
C LEU A 98 2.93 17.72 -0.01
N ILE A 99 3.19 16.45 -0.23
CA ILE A 99 3.88 15.58 0.73
C ILE A 99 5.22 16.18 1.12
N ARG A 100 6.03 16.63 0.16
CA ARG A 100 7.35 17.24 0.43
C ARG A 100 7.25 18.56 1.19
N GLN A 101 6.13 19.28 1.03
CA GLN A 101 5.90 20.55 1.72
C GLN A 101 5.35 20.38 3.14
N LEU A 102 4.53 19.36 3.36
CA LEU A 102 3.76 19.18 4.59
C LEU A 102 4.39 18.22 5.58
N GLU A 103 5.08 17.18 5.10
CA GLU A 103 5.77 16.24 5.99
C GLU A 103 7.04 16.85 6.54
N SER A 104 7.22 16.80 7.87
CA SER A 104 8.38 17.32 8.57
C SER A 104 9.59 16.38 8.58
N PHE A 105 9.46 15.20 7.96
CA PHE A 105 10.48 14.15 7.93
C PHE A 105 10.72 13.65 6.49
N GLU A 106 11.85 13.01 6.27
CA GLU A 106 12.17 12.35 5.01
C GLU A 106 11.65 10.91 5.01
N ARG A 107 10.87 10.54 4.01
CA ARG A 107 10.35 9.18 3.85
C ARG A 107 11.41 8.13 3.61
N ARG A 108 12.58 8.51 3.05
CA ARG A 108 13.68 7.61 2.69
C ARG A 108 13.17 6.43 1.87
N TYR A 109 13.21 5.20 2.42
CA TYR A 109 12.71 4.00 1.76
C TYR A 109 11.19 3.81 1.89
N PHE A 110 10.54 4.49 2.85
CA PHE A 110 9.10 4.39 3.06
C PHE A 110 8.32 4.84 1.83
N GLY A 111 7.44 3.98 1.34
CA GLY A 111 6.69 4.19 0.10
C GLY A 111 7.49 3.93 -1.17
N GLY A 112 8.76 3.50 -1.06
CA GLY A 112 9.60 3.09 -2.19
C GLY A 112 9.42 1.60 -2.56
N LEU A 113 10.28 1.13 -3.44
CA LEU A 113 10.33 -0.28 -3.86
C LEU A 113 11.64 -0.92 -3.41
N VAL A 114 11.56 -2.16 -2.98
CA VAL A 114 12.72 -3.03 -2.75
C VAL A 114 12.50 -4.34 -3.47
N GLY A 115 13.54 -4.86 -4.12
CA GLY A 115 13.40 -6.08 -4.88
C GLY A 115 14.70 -6.52 -5.51
N TYR A 116 14.59 -7.46 -6.42
CA TYR A 116 15.70 -7.96 -7.22
C TYR A 116 15.26 -8.22 -8.65
N MET A 117 16.22 -8.26 -9.54
CA MET A 117 16.06 -8.64 -10.94
C MET A 117 17.25 -9.49 -11.36
N ASP A 118 16.99 -10.56 -12.10
CA ASP A 118 18.04 -11.39 -12.69
C ASP A 118 18.55 -10.83 -14.03
N ALA A 119 19.50 -11.53 -14.66
CA ALA A 119 20.08 -11.11 -15.91
C ALA A 119 19.12 -11.23 -17.10
N GLU A 120 18.09 -12.04 -16.97
CA GLU A 120 17.03 -12.26 -17.96
C GLU A 120 15.90 -11.24 -17.85
N GLY A 121 15.94 -10.34 -16.83
CA GLY A 121 14.94 -9.31 -16.60
C GLY A 121 13.73 -9.76 -15.78
N ASN A 122 13.77 -10.98 -15.21
CA ASN A 122 12.78 -11.45 -14.25
C ASN A 122 13.12 -10.98 -12.85
N GLY A 123 12.10 -10.83 -11.99
CA GLY A 123 12.34 -10.40 -10.62
C GLY A 123 11.06 -10.17 -9.84
N GLU A 124 11.24 -9.69 -8.62
CA GLU A 124 10.17 -9.37 -7.71
C GLU A 124 10.44 -8.03 -7.02
N TRP A 125 9.42 -7.19 -6.94
CA TRP A 125 9.48 -5.88 -6.32
C TRP A 125 8.37 -5.73 -5.28
N ALA A 126 8.76 -5.42 -4.06
CA ALA A 126 7.84 -5.18 -2.96
C ALA A 126 7.76 -3.70 -2.62
N LEU A 127 6.56 -3.24 -2.32
CA LEU A 127 6.32 -1.90 -1.81
C LEU A 127 6.72 -1.82 -0.34
N VAL A 128 7.55 -0.84 0.01
CA VAL A 128 8.06 -0.65 1.37
C VAL A 128 7.04 0.10 2.20
N LEU A 129 6.20 -0.64 2.90
CA LEU A 129 5.20 -0.13 3.84
C LEU A 129 5.37 -0.77 5.22
N ARG A 130 4.83 -0.09 6.26
CA ARG A 130 4.89 -0.58 7.64
C ARG A 130 6.31 -1.05 7.99
N CYS A 131 7.27 -0.20 7.69
CA CYS A 131 8.69 -0.48 7.81
C CYS A 131 9.31 0.30 8.96
N ALA A 132 10.51 -0.08 9.33
CA ALA A 132 11.35 0.68 10.25
C ALA A 132 12.77 0.78 9.73
N GLN A 133 13.42 1.88 10.04
CA GLN A 133 14.86 1.99 9.97
C GLN A 133 15.40 1.66 11.36
N VAL A 134 16.23 0.63 11.44
CA VAL A 134 16.78 0.13 12.71
C VAL A 134 18.26 0.44 12.76
N SER A 135 18.70 1.03 13.87
CA SER A 135 20.09 1.22 14.25
C SER A 135 20.37 0.50 15.58
N PRO A 136 21.61 0.46 16.09
CA PRO A 136 21.90 -0.17 17.37
C PRO A 136 21.10 0.38 18.56
N ASP A 137 20.77 1.66 18.52
CA ASP A 137 20.18 2.39 19.67
C ASP A 137 18.77 2.87 19.41
N GLU A 138 18.28 2.79 18.14
CA GLU A 138 17.05 3.44 17.71
C GLU A 138 16.34 2.64 16.62
N ALA A 139 15.01 2.69 16.61
CA ALA A 139 14.18 2.22 15.52
C ALA A 139 13.17 3.32 15.14
N VAL A 140 13.27 3.84 13.92
CA VAL A 140 12.33 4.82 13.36
C VAL A 140 11.30 4.08 12.51
N LEU A 141 10.04 4.12 12.94
CA LEU A 141 8.92 3.44 12.31
C LEU A 141 8.20 4.39 11.37
N TYR A 142 7.73 3.85 10.23
CA TYR A 142 6.99 4.61 9.23
C TYR A 142 5.63 4.00 8.96
N ALA A 143 4.60 4.83 9.05
CA ALA A 143 3.24 4.53 8.60
C ALA A 143 2.56 5.81 8.12
N GLY A 144 1.42 5.68 7.46
CA GLY A 144 0.62 6.81 6.99
C GLY A 144 -0.79 6.39 6.65
N ALA A 145 -1.66 7.38 6.47
CA ALA A 145 -3.03 7.23 6.01
C ALA A 145 -3.27 8.07 4.76
N GLY A 146 -4.24 7.65 3.94
CA GLY A 146 -4.68 8.42 2.78
C GLY A 146 -5.61 9.54 3.22
N ILE A 147 -5.32 10.78 2.86
CA ILE A 147 -6.12 11.95 3.23
C ILE A 147 -7.02 12.36 2.06
N VAL A 148 -8.29 12.46 2.32
CA VAL A 148 -9.32 12.95 1.39
C VAL A 148 -10.13 14.09 2.06
N ALA A 149 -10.99 14.76 1.29
CA ALA A 149 -11.75 15.91 1.79
C ALA A 149 -12.66 15.58 2.99
N GLU A 150 -13.13 14.35 3.08
CA GLU A 150 -13.98 13.82 4.14
C GLU A 150 -13.21 13.21 5.32
N SER A 151 -11.87 13.17 5.26
CA SER A 151 -11.05 12.63 6.35
C SER A 151 -11.21 13.42 7.63
N ASP A 152 -11.36 12.71 8.73
CA ASP A 152 -11.34 13.25 10.08
C ASP A 152 -9.92 13.10 10.66
N PRO A 153 -9.27 14.19 11.10
CA PRO A 153 -7.88 14.13 11.57
C PRO A 153 -7.63 13.16 12.71
N GLU A 154 -8.56 13.04 13.66
CA GLU A 154 -8.41 12.14 14.81
C GLU A 154 -8.54 10.67 14.40
N LEU A 155 -9.43 10.38 13.45
CA LEU A 155 -9.57 9.02 12.92
C LEU A 155 -8.34 8.62 12.12
N GLU A 156 -7.81 9.50 11.26
CA GLU A 156 -6.59 9.23 10.48
C GLU A 156 -5.35 9.07 11.38
N HIS A 157 -5.26 9.87 12.43
CA HIS A 157 -4.20 9.71 13.44
C HIS A 157 -4.29 8.35 14.13
N THR A 158 -5.48 7.95 14.57
CA THR A 158 -5.72 6.64 15.20
C THR A 158 -5.39 5.49 14.24
N GLU A 159 -5.76 5.60 12.97
CA GLU A 159 -5.42 4.61 11.94
C GLU A 159 -3.91 4.47 11.77
N THR A 160 -3.20 5.60 11.70
CA THR A 160 -1.74 5.62 11.58
C THR A 160 -1.08 4.96 12.81
N GLY A 161 -1.53 5.26 14.02
CA GLY A 161 -1.10 4.62 15.26
C GLY A 161 -1.30 3.10 15.24
N THR A 162 -2.46 2.64 14.76
CA THR A 162 -2.77 1.21 14.60
C THR A 162 -1.80 0.53 13.62
N LYS A 163 -1.46 1.19 12.53
CA LYS A 163 -0.49 0.69 11.52
C LYS A 163 0.93 0.59 12.10
N LEU A 164 1.37 1.57 12.89
CA LEU A 164 2.66 1.54 13.59
C LEU A 164 2.72 0.43 14.62
N GLY A 165 1.63 0.16 15.34
CA GLY A 165 1.54 -0.89 16.36
C GLY A 165 1.85 -2.30 15.84
N SER A 166 1.72 -2.55 14.54
CA SER A 166 2.11 -3.83 13.94
C SER A 166 3.61 -4.10 14.07
N PHE A 167 4.44 -3.08 13.81
CA PHE A 167 5.89 -3.19 13.93
C PHE A 167 6.34 -3.03 15.40
N GLY A 168 5.67 -2.16 16.18
CA GLY A 168 5.93 -1.98 17.61
C GLY A 168 5.85 -3.30 18.37
N ARG A 169 4.81 -4.10 18.13
CA ARG A 169 4.68 -5.44 18.72
C ARG A 169 5.82 -6.38 18.34
N ALA A 170 6.33 -6.31 17.11
CA ALA A 170 7.47 -7.12 16.69
C ALA A 170 8.76 -6.72 17.42
N LEU A 171 8.88 -5.48 17.86
CA LEU A 171 9.98 -4.97 18.67
C LEU A 171 9.76 -5.17 20.17
N GLY A 172 8.63 -5.75 20.59
CA GLY A 172 8.28 -5.91 22.01
C GLY A 172 7.84 -4.61 22.70
N VAL A 173 7.41 -3.61 21.93
CA VAL A 173 6.92 -2.33 22.43
C VAL A 173 5.39 -2.33 22.36
N ASP A 174 4.72 -2.38 23.53
CA ASP A 174 3.27 -2.40 23.62
C ASP A 174 2.62 -1.02 23.43
N THR A 175 3.35 0.06 23.71
CA THR A 175 2.92 1.43 23.48
C THR A 175 4.00 2.15 22.67
N LEU A 176 3.64 2.64 21.50
CA LEU A 176 4.44 3.63 20.80
C LEU A 176 4.21 4.94 21.56
N GLY A 177 5.29 5.50 22.14
CA GLY A 177 5.20 6.71 22.89
C GLY A 177 4.60 7.86 22.08
N GLU A 178 3.79 8.68 22.70
CA GLU A 178 3.19 9.89 22.12
C GLU A 178 4.21 11.04 21.94
N ASP A 179 5.48 10.74 22.10
CA ASP A 179 6.56 11.71 21.95
C ASP A 179 7.09 11.72 20.52
N THR A 180 6.40 12.47 19.67
CA THR A 180 7.03 13.00 18.46
C THR A 180 7.09 14.52 18.60
N PRO A 181 8.29 15.12 18.43
CA PRO A 181 8.48 16.57 18.53
C PRO A 181 7.74 17.34 17.45
#